data_443ba2a660bbca10595dbef79bc1d1d6
#
_entry.id   443ba2a660bbca10595dbef79bc1d1d6
#
_cell.length_a   1.000
_cell.length_b   1.000
_cell.length_c   1.000
_cell.angle_alpha   90.00
_cell.angle_beta   90.00
_cell.angle_gamma   90.00
#
_symmetry.space_group_name_H-M   'P 1'
#
loop_
_entity.id
_entity.type
_entity.pdbx_description
1 polymer ?
#
loop_
_entity_poly.entity_id
_entity_poly.type
_entity_poly.pdbx_seq_one_letter_code
_entity_poly.pdbx_strand_id
1 'polypeptide(L)'
;MRRTGIVAAMNTRRGMVAITTEDDGYTIIELLSAFELELGDEMVWENGHGLGSEIYSNATKGTREEVYVQNHAVSKASLSRQLLL
;
A
#
# COMPACT_ATOMS: atom_id res chain seq x y z
N MET A 1 -15.87 0.08 -1.50
CA MET A 1 -15.88 0.33 -0.05
C MET A 1 -14.58 0.99 0.36
N ARG A 2 -14.67 2.10 1.04
CA ARG A 2 -13.50 2.89 1.43
C ARG A 2 -12.70 2.19 2.53
N ARG A 3 -11.38 2.18 2.38
CA ARG A 3 -10.48 1.62 3.39
C ARG A 3 -9.34 2.59 3.66
N THR A 4 -8.75 2.43 4.84
CA THR A 4 -7.58 3.21 5.24
C THR A 4 -6.52 2.30 5.81
N GLY A 5 -5.29 2.78 5.82
CA GLY A 5 -4.18 2.06 6.42
C GLY A 5 -2.95 2.93 6.54
N ILE A 6 -1.94 2.40 7.19
CA ILE A 6 -0.68 3.11 7.46
C ILE A 6 0.45 2.41 6.74
N VAL A 7 1.30 3.17 6.08
CA VAL A 7 2.49 2.63 5.43
C VAL A 7 3.41 2.05 6.50
N ALA A 8 3.61 0.74 6.46
CA ALA A 8 4.32 0.01 7.51
C ALA A 8 5.69 -0.49 7.06
N ALA A 9 5.87 -0.77 5.78
CA ALA A 9 7.13 -1.27 5.24
C ALA A 9 7.22 -0.95 3.76
N MET A 10 8.43 -0.79 3.25
CA MET A 10 8.65 -0.42 1.85
C MET A 10 9.92 -1.08 1.33
N ASN A 11 9.89 -1.41 0.03
CA ASN A 11 11.09 -1.72 -0.74
C ASN A 11 11.21 -0.65 -1.82
N THR A 12 12.00 0.38 -1.54
CA THR A 12 12.11 1.54 -2.42
C THR A 12 12.75 1.20 -3.76
N ARG A 13 13.60 0.17 -3.80
CA ARG A 13 14.24 -0.24 -5.05
C ARG A 13 13.26 -0.85 -6.04
N ARG A 14 12.19 -1.47 -5.54
CA ARG A 14 11.18 -2.13 -6.36
C ARG A 14 9.86 -1.39 -6.39
N GLY A 15 9.75 -0.29 -5.63
CA GLY A 15 8.50 0.46 -5.54
C GLY A 15 7.40 -0.28 -4.80
N MET A 16 7.75 -1.28 -3.98
CA MET A 16 6.76 -2.08 -3.26
C MET A 16 6.49 -1.50 -1.89
N VAL A 17 5.24 -1.48 -1.49
CA VAL A 17 4.80 -0.88 -0.22
C VAL A 17 3.79 -1.80 0.46
N ALA A 18 3.95 -1.97 1.77
CA ALA A 18 2.99 -2.69 2.61
C ALA A 18 2.26 -1.68 3.49
N ILE A 19 0.94 -1.74 3.47
CA ILE A 19 0.06 -0.85 4.21
C ILE A 19 -0.74 -1.69 5.21
N THR A 20 -0.70 -1.33 6.50
CA THR A 20 -1.53 -2.00 7.51
C THR A 20 -3.00 -1.70 7.24
N THR A 21 -3.86 -2.66 7.55
CA THR A 21 -5.31 -2.49 7.40
C THR A 21 -6.00 -2.85 8.71
N GLU A 22 -7.26 -2.45 8.82
CA GLU A 22 -8.03 -2.61 10.06
C GLU A 22 -8.26 -4.06 10.47
N ASP A 23 -8.12 -5.00 9.52
CA ASP A 23 -8.39 -6.41 9.73
C ASP A 23 -7.09 -7.21 10.02
N ASP A 24 -6.09 -6.56 10.58
CA ASP A 24 -4.82 -7.17 11.00
C ASP A 24 -3.99 -7.77 9.87
N GLY A 25 -4.28 -7.38 8.63
CA GLY A 25 -3.49 -7.79 7.48
C GLY A 25 -2.71 -6.62 6.89
N TYR A 26 -2.06 -6.89 5.78
CA TYR A 26 -1.36 -5.87 5.01
C TYR A 26 -1.86 -5.89 3.57
N THR A 27 -1.98 -4.71 2.99
CA THR A 27 -2.23 -4.54 1.57
C THR A 27 -0.90 -4.24 0.90
N ILE A 28 -0.60 -4.96 -0.17
CA ILE A 28 0.66 -4.81 -0.91
C ILE A 28 0.37 -4.09 -2.21
N ILE A 29 1.06 -2.98 -2.42
CA ILE A 29 0.92 -2.20 -3.65
C ILE A 29 2.29 -1.98 -4.28
N GLU A 30 2.29 -1.78 -5.59
CA GLU A 30 3.46 -1.33 -6.34
C GLU A 30 3.18 0.08 -6.85
N LEU A 31 4.09 1.00 -6.60
CA LEU A 31 3.96 2.38 -7.07
C LEU A 31 4.29 2.43 -8.56
N LEU A 32 3.39 3.05 -9.33
CA LEU A 32 3.55 3.18 -10.79
C LEU A 32 4.08 4.55 -11.19
N SER A 33 4.17 5.47 -10.24
CA SER A 33 4.66 6.83 -10.48
C SER A 33 5.81 7.14 -9.51
N ALA A 34 6.17 8.42 -9.37
CA ALA A 34 7.26 8.84 -8.51
C ALA A 34 7.03 8.39 -7.06
N PHE A 35 8.09 7.97 -6.39
CA PHE A 35 8.01 7.42 -5.05
C PHE A 35 7.99 8.56 -4.03
N GLU A 36 6.83 8.86 -3.47
CA GLU A 36 6.67 9.97 -2.52
C GLU A 36 6.11 9.54 -1.18
N LEU A 37 5.98 8.24 -0.95
CA LEU A 37 5.45 7.72 0.32
C LEU A 37 6.55 7.58 1.35
N GLU A 38 6.18 7.71 2.62
CA GLU A 38 7.07 7.47 3.75
C GLU A 38 6.40 6.55 4.76
N LEU A 39 7.20 5.87 5.58
CA LEU A 39 6.67 5.08 6.68
C LEU A 39 5.82 5.97 7.59
N GLY A 40 4.66 5.48 7.98
CA GLY A 40 3.74 6.22 8.82
C GLY A 40 2.70 7.03 8.08
N ASP A 41 2.82 7.20 6.77
CA ASP A 41 1.82 7.91 5.98
C ASP A 41 0.50 7.17 6.01
N GLU A 42 -0.60 7.93 6.13
CA GLU A 42 -1.93 7.37 6.07
C GLU A 42 -2.42 7.31 4.63
N MET A 43 -2.83 6.12 4.20
CA MET A 43 -3.35 5.90 2.86
C MET A 43 -4.85 5.63 2.91
N VAL A 44 -5.56 6.11 1.90
CA VAL A 44 -7.02 5.94 1.77
C VAL A 44 -7.32 5.50 0.34
N TRP A 45 -8.19 4.52 0.19
CA TRP A 45 -8.63 4.09 -1.14
C TRP A 45 -10.10 3.68 -1.11
N GLU A 46 -10.76 3.75 -2.29
CA GLU A 46 -12.20 3.57 -2.38
C GLU A 46 -12.61 2.15 -2.72
N ASN A 47 -11.77 1.42 -3.46
CA ASN A 47 -12.15 0.10 -3.98
C ASN A 47 -11.70 -1.04 -3.05
N GLY A 48 -11.97 -0.92 -1.79
CA GLY A 48 -11.84 -1.96 -0.76
C GLY A 48 -10.77 -3.03 -1.03
N HIS A 49 -11.21 -4.19 -1.51
CA HIS A 49 -10.34 -5.32 -1.82
C HIS A 49 -10.03 -5.47 -3.30
N GLY A 50 -10.24 -4.43 -4.11
CA GLY A 50 -9.90 -4.46 -5.53
C GLY A 50 -8.41 -4.66 -5.76
N LEU A 51 -8.08 -5.38 -6.82
CA LEU A 51 -6.71 -5.63 -7.26
C LEU A 51 -6.45 -4.89 -8.57
N GLY A 52 -5.18 -4.79 -8.94
CA GLY A 52 -4.80 -4.16 -10.20
C GLY A 52 -4.61 -2.66 -10.07
N SER A 53 -4.75 -1.95 -11.19
CA SER A 53 -4.49 -0.51 -11.25
C SER A 53 -5.54 0.27 -10.47
N GLU A 54 -5.09 1.11 -9.53
CA GLU A 54 -5.95 1.89 -8.66
C GLU A 54 -5.28 3.22 -8.34
N ILE A 55 -6.09 4.14 -7.77
CA ILE A 55 -5.57 5.39 -7.22
C ILE A 55 -5.71 5.30 -5.70
N TYR A 56 -4.59 5.43 -5.00
CA TYR A 56 -4.56 5.51 -3.54
C TYR A 56 -4.20 6.93 -3.14
N SER A 57 -4.94 7.51 -2.21
CA SER A 57 -4.66 8.85 -1.70
C SER A 57 -3.75 8.76 -0.48
N ASN A 58 -2.76 9.66 -0.42
CA ASN A 58 -1.93 9.83 0.76
C ASN A 58 -2.53 10.98 1.56
N ALA A 59 -3.26 10.65 2.62
CA ALA A 59 -3.96 11.65 3.43
C ALA A 59 -2.98 12.50 4.25
N THR A 60 -1.83 11.94 4.62
CA THR A 60 -0.81 12.66 5.38
C THR A 60 -0.22 13.80 4.56
N LYS A 61 0.06 13.56 3.27
CA LYS A 61 0.72 14.54 2.40
C LYS A 61 -0.24 15.26 1.46
N GLY A 62 -1.48 14.81 1.37
CA GLY A 62 -2.45 15.40 0.46
C GLY A 62 -2.16 15.08 -1.01
N THR A 63 -1.53 13.96 -1.30
CA THR A 63 -1.18 13.54 -2.66
C THR A 63 -2.00 12.32 -3.08
N ARG A 64 -1.93 12.00 -4.38
CA ARG A 64 -2.60 10.83 -4.95
C ARG A 64 -1.56 10.03 -5.70
N GLU A 65 -1.58 8.69 -5.51
CA GLU A 65 -0.60 7.81 -6.10
C GLU A 65 -1.26 6.81 -7.03
N GLU A 66 -0.70 6.66 -8.23
CA GLU A 66 -1.09 5.58 -9.11
C GLU A 66 -0.35 4.33 -8.65
N VAL A 67 -1.11 3.26 -8.37
CA VAL A 67 -0.55 2.04 -7.82
C VAL A 67 -1.11 0.83 -8.56
N TYR A 68 -0.40 -0.29 -8.46
CA TYR A 68 -0.92 -1.59 -8.84
C TYR A 68 -1.09 -2.41 -7.56
N VAL A 69 -2.31 -2.76 -7.24
CA VAL A 69 -2.62 -3.49 -6.02
C VAL A 69 -2.33 -4.96 -6.23
N GLN A 70 -1.33 -5.48 -5.52
CA GLN A 70 -0.85 -6.84 -5.70
C GLN A 70 -1.65 -7.85 -4.87
N ASN A 71 -1.94 -7.51 -3.61
CA ASN A 71 -2.56 -8.45 -2.71
C ASN A 71 -3.14 -7.75 -1.48
N HIS A 72 -4.10 -8.40 -0.83
CA HIS A 72 -4.68 -7.94 0.42
C HIS A 72 -4.56 -9.04 1.47
N ALA A 73 -4.81 -8.69 2.73
CA ALA A 73 -4.84 -9.62 3.85
C ALA A 73 -3.54 -10.44 3.96
N VAL A 74 -2.42 -9.83 3.65
CA VAL A 74 -1.10 -10.47 3.72
C VAL A 74 -0.65 -10.51 5.17
N SER A 75 -0.15 -11.66 5.62
CA SER A 75 0.34 -11.80 7.00
C SER A 75 1.71 -11.13 7.15
N LYS A 76 2.03 -10.74 8.39
CA LYS A 76 3.32 -10.16 8.71
C LYS A 76 4.47 -11.11 8.31
N ALA A 77 4.28 -12.40 8.49
CA ALA A 77 5.30 -13.39 8.17
C ALA A 77 5.62 -13.46 6.67
N SER A 78 4.71 -13.01 5.82
CA SER A 78 4.89 -13.02 4.36
C SER A 78 5.43 -11.71 3.80
N LEU A 79 5.62 -10.68 4.62
CA LEU A 79 5.96 -9.33 4.13
C LEU A 79 7.26 -9.30 3.32
N SER A 80 8.33 -9.92 3.81
CA SER A 80 9.61 -9.89 3.09
C SER A 80 9.46 -10.42 1.67
N ARG A 81 8.77 -11.54 1.52
CA ARG A 81 8.55 -12.15 0.21
C ARG A 81 7.66 -11.27 -0.67
N GLN A 82 6.59 -10.73 -0.11
CA GLN A 82 5.66 -9.89 -0.86
C GLN A 82 6.31 -8.59 -1.31
N LEU A 83 7.23 -8.05 -0.52
CA LEU A 83 7.94 -6.83 -0.87
C LEU A 83 9.20 -7.09 -1.70
N LEU A 84 9.46 -8.33 -2.04
CA LEU A 84 10.63 -8.72 -2.85
C LEU A 84 11.97 -8.41 -2.16
N LEU A 85 11.96 -8.46 -0.85
CA LEU A 85 13.16 -8.22 -0.04
C LEU A 85 14.06 -9.46 0.06
#